data_8795bf220aea398d1e5daf2b674568ee
#
_entry.id   8795bf220aea398d1e5daf2b674568ee
#
_cell.length_a   1.000
_cell.length_b   1.000
_cell.length_c   1.000
_cell.angle_alpha   90.00
_cell.angle_beta   90.00
_cell.angle_gamma   90.00
#
_symmetry.space_group_name_H-M   'P 1'
#
loop_
_entity.id
_entity.type
_entity.pdbx_description
1 polymer ?
#
loop_
_entity_poly.entity_id
_entity_poly.type
_entity_poly.pdbx_seq_one_letter_code
_entity_poly.pdbx_strand_id
1 'polypeptide(L)'
;GSEMCIRDSRLLSNVWKKPGTANGMKPETEGIDTIGKTGTTSDFKDYTFAGVSPYYSTAVWWGYDKPYSMWGVDGTLGNNGKPTQRAFKRYMEAAQADKPAKDFYYDDSVVQKQFSTSTGAIVSGGGETGYYTEDNLPDDSYSTLTDPSVNTLDPAAG
;
A
#
# COMPACT_ATOMS: atom_id res chain seq x y z
N GLY A 1 -12.42 -7.21 -14.68
CA GLY A 1 -12.14 -7.77 -13.35
C GLY A 1 -10.67 -7.92 -13.05
N SER A 2 -9.84 -8.41 -13.99
CA SER A 2 -8.39 -8.60 -13.81
C SER A 2 -7.62 -7.29 -13.65
N GLU A 3 -7.95 -6.27 -14.40
CA GLU A 3 -7.28 -4.95 -14.41
C GLU A 3 -7.38 -4.22 -13.09
N MET A 4 -8.54 -4.28 -12.44
CA MET A 4 -8.72 -3.66 -11.11
C MET A 4 -7.84 -4.36 -10.08
N CYS A 5 -7.76 -5.69 -10.10
CA CYS A 5 -6.87 -6.45 -9.22
C CYS A 5 -5.39 -6.11 -9.42
N ILE A 6 -4.96 -5.89 -10.66
CA ILE A 6 -3.58 -5.52 -11.00
C ILE A 6 -3.23 -4.16 -10.42
N ARG A 7 -4.07 -3.15 -10.65
CA ARG A 7 -3.88 -1.79 -10.13
C ARG A 7 -3.85 -1.78 -8.60
N ASP A 8 -4.82 -2.46 -7.97
CA ASP A 8 -4.90 -2.57 -6.51
C ASP A 8 -3.66 -3.24 -5.92
N SER A 9 -3.16 -4.30 -6.56
CA SER A 9 -1.93 -4.98 -6.14
C SER A 9 -0.73 -4.02 -6.15
N ARG A 10 -0.60 -3.20 -7.19
CA ARG A 10 0.49 -2.22 -7.26
C ARG A 10 0.34 -1.10 -6.23
N LEU A 11 -0.86 -0.61 -6.00
CA LEU A 11 -1.12 0.37 -4.94
C LEU A 11 -0.79 -0.20 -3.56
N LEU A 12 -1.20 -1.44 -3.29
CA LEU A 12 -0.93 -2.13 -2.03
C LEU A 12 0.56 -2.44 -1.80
N SER A 13 1.37 -2.50 -2.87
CA SER A 13 2.83 -2.65 -2.73
C SER A 13 3.51 -1.45 -2.09
N ASN A 14 2.88 -0.27 -2.14
CA ASN A 14 3.39 0.95 -1.52
C ASN A 14 3.42 0.90 0.02
N VAL A 15 2.74 -0.06 0.63
CA VAL A 15 2.80 -0.27 2.10
C VAL A 15 4.22 -0.47 2.60
N TRP A 16 5.11 -1.03 1.77
CA TRP A 16 6.51 -1.32 2.08
C TRP A 16 7.47 -0.15 1.91
N LYS A 17 7.08 0.87 1.14
CA LYS A 17 7.89 2.05 0.83
C LYS A 17 7.60 3.17 1.84
N LYS A 18 8.52 4.11 2.03
CA LYS A 18 8.20 5.34 2.78
C LYS A 18 7.25 6.21 1.95
N PRO A 19 6.19 6.79 2.55
CA PRO A 19 5.79 6.79 3.96
C PRO A 19 4.86 5.62 4.37
N GLY A 20 4.86 4.50 3.67
CA GLY A 20 3.98 3.36 3.94
C GLY A 20 4.09 2.80 5.35
N THR A 21 2.95 2.35 5.86
CA THR A 21 2.77 1.93 7.27
C THR A 21 3.53 0.66 7.66
N ALA A 22 3.96 -0.15 6.69
CA ALA A 22 4.79 -1.34 6.90
C ALA A 22 6.22 -1.18 6.36
N ASN A 23 6.69 0.05 6.19
CA ASN A 23 8.06 0.29 5.73
C ASN A 23 9.09 -0.48 6.56
N GLY A 24 10.02 -1.17 5.89
CA GLY A 24 11.05 -2.02 6.50
C GLY A 24 10.57 -3.41 6.93
N MET A 25 9.30 -3.78 6.65
CA MET A 25 8.71 -5.07 7.04
C MET A 25 8.34 -5.95 5.82
N LYS A 26 8.81 -5.62 4.62
CA LYS A 26 8.64 -6.51 3.46
C LYS A 26 9.32 -7.85 3.73
N PRO A 27 8.67 -9.00 3.45
CA PRO A 27 9.32 -10.31 3.50
C PRO A 27 10.56 -10.36 2.59
N GLU A 28 11.64 -10.94 3.08
CA GLU A 28 12.89 -11.11 2.34
C GLU A 28 12.87 -12.45 1.61
N THR A 29 12.05 -12.54 0.57
CA THR A 29 11.89 -13.71 -0.29
C THR A 29 12.37 -13.35 -1.69
N GLU A 30 13.39 -14.04 -2.17
CA GLU A 30 14.06 -13.71 -3.42
C GLU A 30 13.09 -13.83 -4.61
N GLY A 31 12.86 -12.73 -5.33
CA GLY A 31 12.03 -12.70 -6.52
C GLY A 31 10.53 -13.00 -6.31
N ILE A 32 10.06 -13.09 -5.06
CA ILE A 32 8.63 -13.24 -4.77
C ILE A 32 8.07 -11.90 -4.31
N ASP A 33 7.16 -11.34 -5.07
CA ASP A 33 6.54 -10.07 -4.67
C ASP A 33 5.45 -10.28 -3.60
N THR A 34 5.29 -9.28 -2.75
CA THR A 34 4.28 -9.29 -1.70
C THR A 34 3.62 -7.92 -1.60
N ILE A 35 2.33 -7.94 -1.32
CA ILE A 35 1.51 -6.76 -1.08
C ILE A 35 0.79 -6.88 0.24
N GLY A 36 0.31 -5.77 0.79
CA GLY A 36 -0.45 -5.85 2.03
C GLY A 36 -1.06 -4.54 2.50
N LYS A 37 -1.83 -4.64 3.56
CA LYS A 37 -2.53 -3.51 4.19
C LYS A 37 -2.56 -3.68 5.70
N THR A 38 -2.23 -2.61 6.40
CA THR A 38 -2.39 -2.50 7.85
C THR A 38 -3.82 -2.13 8.23
N GLY A 39 -4.28 -2.59 9.39
CA GLY A 39 -5.47 -2.10 10.05
C GLY A 39 -5.18 -1.83 11.53
N THR A 40 -5.76 -0.76 12.03
CA THR A 40 -5.69 -0.40 13.45
C THR A 40 -7.06 0.15 13.84
N THR A 41 -7.65 -0.41 14.89
CA THR A 41 -8.93 0.10 15.41
C THR A 41 -8.73 1.38 16.21
N SER A 42 -9.83 2.12 16.41
CA SER A 42 -9.85 3.26 17.32
C SER A 42 -9.37 2.83 18.71
N ASP A 43 -8.68 3.73 19.39
CA ASP A 43 -8.08 3.47 20.72
C ASP A 43 -7.01 2.35 20.74
N PHE A 44 -6.51 1.94 19.57
CA PHE A 44 -5.42 0.94 19.47
C PHE A 44 -5.73 -0.39 20.15
N LYS A 45 -6.97 -0.87 20.05
CA LYS A 45 -7.41 -2.12 20.66
C LYS A 45 -7.05 -3.35 19.84
N ASP A 46 -7.01 -3.17 18.50
CA ASP A 46 -6.67 -4.25 17.58
C ASP A 46 -5.69 -3.73 16.52
N TYR A 47 -4.70 -4.55 16.24
CA TYR A 47 -3.82 -4.38 15.09
C TYR A 47 -4.01 -5.55 14.14
N THR A 48 -4.12 -5.25 12.87
CA THR A 48 -4.22 -6.25 11.82
C THR A 48 -3.22 -5.98 10.72
N PHE A 49 -2.82 -7.03 10.04
CA PHE A 49 -2.12 -6.96 8.78
C PHE A 49 -2.63 -8.07 7.87
N ALA A 50 -3.09 -7.73 6.70
CA ALA A 50 -3.44 -8.68 5.66
C ALA A 50 -2.48 -8.49 4.47
N GLY A 51 -1.97 -9.58 3.95
CA GLY A 51 -1.05 -9.53 2.80
C GLY A 51 -1.13 -10.77 1.94
N VAL A 52 -0.65 -10.63 0.73
CA VAL A 52 -0.74 -11.63 -0.34
C VAL A 52 0.58 -11.70 -1.09
N SER A 53 0.94 -12.90 -1.50
CA SER A 53 1.95 -13.18 -2.53
C SER A 53 1.32 -13.99 -3.65
N PRO A 54 2.04 -14.27 -4.75
CA PRO A 54 1.56 -15.18 -5.79
C PRO A 54 1.31 -16.62 -5.32
N TYR A 55 1.68 -16.97 -4.09
CA TYR A 55 1.54 -18.31 -3.51
C TYR A 55 0.55 -18.37 -2.36
N TYR A 56 0.54 -17.35 -1.49
CA TYR A 56 -0.21 -17.38 -0.24
C TYR A 56 -0.88 -16.06 0.07
N SER A 57 -2.03 -16.14 0.73
CA SER A 57 -2.66 -15.02 1.43
C SER A 57 -2.64 -15.28 2.93
N THR A 58 -2.35 -14.25 3.71
CA THR A 58 -2.23 -14.36 5.16
C THR A 58 -2.80 -13.11 5.81
N ALA A 59 -3.57 -13.33 6.87
CA ALA A 59 -4.01 -12.26 7.76
C ALA A 59 -3.50 -12.53 9.18
N VAL A 60 -2.98 -11.50 9.82
CA VAL A 60 -2.51 -11.52 11.20
C VAL A 60 -3.35 -10.54 12.01
N TRP A 61 -3.85 -10.98 13.13
CA TRP A 61 -4.52 -10.16 14.12
C TRP A 61 -3.72 -10.17 15.43
N TRP A 62 -3.68 -9.04 16.09
CA TRP A 62 -3.06 -8.85 17.40
C TRP A 62 -3.98 -8.01 18.26
N GLY A 63 -4.44 -8.57 19.37
CA GLY A 63 -5.39 -7.94 20.28
C GLY A 63 -5.64 -8.80 21.50
N TYR A 64 -6.54 -8.33 22.36
CA TYR A 64 -7.06 -9.08 23.50
C TYR A 64 -8.51 -9.50 23.25
N ASP A 65 -8.93 -10.63 23.79
CA ASP A 65 -10.33 -11.09 23.73
C ASP A 65 -11.32 -10.07 24.31
N LYS A 66 -10.88 -9.35 25.35
CA LYS A 66 -11.56 -8.15 25.83
C LYS A 66 -10.83 -6.93 25.30
N PRO A 67 -11.54 -5.97 24.68
CA PRO A 67 -10.91 -4.88 23.95
C PRO A 67 -10.25 -3.87 24.88
N TYR A 68 -9.00 -4.11 25.24
CA TYR A 68 -8.12 -3.15 25.92
C TYR A 68 -7.23 -2.44 24.93
N SER A 69 -6.96 -1.15 25.19
CA SER A 69 -5.95 -0.42 24.41
C SER A 69 -4.57 -1.03 24.62
N MET A 70 -3.89 -1.29 23.52
CA MET A 70 -2.51 -1.77 23.52
C MET A 70 -1.49 -0.62 23.37
N TRP A 71 -1.96 0.62 23.46
CA TRP A 71 -1.09 1.79 23.39
C TRP A 71 -0.16 1.84 24.61
N GLY A 72 1.14 1.71 24.35
CA GLY A 72 2.16 1.81 25.40
C GLY A 72 2.33 0.59 26.32
N VAL A 73 1.69 -0.54 26.00
CA VAL A 73 1.67 -1.73 26.88
C VAL A 73 3.07 -2.33 27.14
N ASP A 74 4.04 -2.10 26.27
CA ASP A 74 5.43 -2.54 26.51
C ASP A 74 6.50 -1.59 25.94
N GLY A 75 6.13 -0.34 25.67
CA GLY A 75 7.04 0.62 25.05
C GLY A 75 7.41 0.32 23.61
N THR A 76 7.14 -0.88 23.12
CA THR A 76 7.42 -1.34 21.76
C THR A 76 6.22 -1.26 20.83
N LEU A 77 5.02 -1.18 21.38
CA LEU A 77 3.76 -1.13 20.63
C LEU A 77 3.30 0.27 20.25
N GLY A 78 3.97 1.31 20.69
CA GLY A 78 3.85 2.62 20.07
C GLY A 78 4.07 2.49 18.55
N ASN A 79 3.89 3.51 17.78
CA ASN A 79 3.97 3.53 16.30
C ASN A 79 5.14 2.73 15.66
N ASN A 80 6.10 2.25 16.45
CA ASN A 80 7.30 1.55 15.98
C ASN A 80 7.27 0.03 16.13
N GLY A 81 6.35 -0.54 16.89
CA GLY A 81 6.38 -1.99 17.20
C GLY A 81 6.04 -2.90 16.02
N LYS A 82 5.07 -2.52 15.21
CA LYS A 82 4.61 -3.26 14.00
C LYS A 82 4.48 -4.78 14.23
N PRO A 83 3.80 -5.26 15.30
CA PRO A 83 3.80 -6.68 15.66
C PRO A 83 3.18 -7.56 14.58
N THR A 84 2.10 -7.15 13.97
CA THR A 84 1.40 -7.90 12.92
C THR A 84 2.20 -7.96 11.63
N GLN A 85 2.90 -6.88 11.27
CA GLN A 85 3.77 -6.86 10.10
C GLN A 85 5.00 -7.76 10.31
N ARG A 86 5.58 -7.77 11.52
CA ARG A 86 6.70 -8.67 11.84
C ARG A 86 6.30 -10.13 11.81
N ALA A 87 5.13 -10.47 12.36
CA ALA A 87 4.59 -11.82 12.31
C ALA A 87 4.33 -12.26 10.87
N PHE A 88 3.68 -11.40 10.07
CA PHE A 88 3.47 -11.63 8.64
C PHE A 88 4.80 -11.87 7.90
N LYS A 89 5.79 -10.98 8.09
CA LYS A 89 7.12 -11.10 7.47
C LYS A 89 7.72 -12.48 7.74
N ARG A 90 7.83 -12.88 9.01
CA ARG A 90 8.42 -14.17 9.42
C ARG A 90 7.64 -15.36 8.86
N TYR A 91 6.32 -15.30 8.89
CA TYR A 91 5.49 -16.35 8.34
C TYR A 91 5.69 -16.53 6.85
N MET A 92 5.66 -15.44 6.08
CA MET A 92 5.80 -15.49 4.64
C MET A 92 7.21 -15.92 4.22
N GLU A 93 8.25 -15.49 4.93
CA GLU A 93 9.62 -15.94 4.71
C GLU A 93 9.74 -17.46 4.90
N ALA A 94 9.18 -18.00 5.98
CA ALA A 94 9.21 -19.44 6.24
C ALA A 94 8.35 -20.24 5.25
N ALA A 95 7.14 -19.75 4.94
CA ALA A 95 6.22 -20.43 4.04
C ALA A 95 6.67 -20.44 2.57
N GLN A 96 7.54 -19.53 2.18
CA GLN A 96 8.00 -19.34 0.80
C GLN A 96 9.47 -19.69 0.60
N ALA A 97 10.15 -20.22 1.60
CA ALA A 97 11.59 -20.47 1.56
C ALA A 97 12.02 -21.42 0.42
N ASP A 98 11.14 -22.32 0.03
CA ASP A 98 11.36 -23.29 -1.04
C ASP A 98 10.65 -22.95 -2.37
N LYS A 99 10.02 -21.79 -2.46
CA LYS A 99 9.26 -21.40 -3.65
C LYS A 99 10.14 -20.66 -4.65
N PRO A 100 9.98 -20.96 -5.94
CA PRO A 100 10.69 -20.22 -6.99
C PRO A 100 10.22 -18.77 -7.06
N ALA A 101 11.08 -17.91 -7.61
CA ALA A 101 10.74 -16.52 -7.90
C ALA A 101 9.44 -16.41 -8.69
N LYS A 102 8.54 -15.57 -8.26
CA LYS A 102 7.25 -15.34 -8.91
C LYS A 102 6.71 -13.97 -8.57
N ASP A 103 6.35 -13.22 -9.59
CA ASP A 103 5.62 -11.95 -9.45
C ASP A 103 4.12 -12.19 -9.65
N PHE A 104 3.30 -11.22 -9.26
CA PHE A 104 1.89 -11.23 -9.62
C PHE A 104 1.74 -11.18 -11.14
N TYR A 105 0.76 -11.92 -11.64
CA TYR A 105 0.43 -11.86 -13.08
C TYR A 105 -0.09 -10.45 -13.41
N TYR A 106 0.44 -9.89 -14.48
CA TYR A 106 0.00 -8.62 -15.04
C TYR A 106 -0.44 -8.85 -16.48
N ASP A 107 -1.62 -8.37 -16.77
CA ASP A 107 -2.21 -8.35 -18.09
C ASP A 107 -1.65 -7.19 -18.91
N ASP A 108 -1.54 -7.34 -20.23
CA ASP A 108 -1.05 -6.29 -21.15
C ASP A 108 -2.00 -5.07 -21.24
N SER A 109 -3.22 -5.18 -20.68
CA SER A 109 -4.16 -4.07 -20.56
C SER A 109 -3.70 -2.97 -19.59
N VAL A 110 -2.68 -3.25 -18.76
CA VAL A 110 -2.16 -2.29 -17.79
C VAL A 110 -0.83 -1.70 -18.25
N VAL A 111 -0.85 -0.41 -18.51
CA VAL A 111 0.33 0.36 -18.91
C VAL A 111 0.96 1.10 -17.71
N GLN A 112 2.28 1.16 -17.69
CA GLN A 112 3.03 1.94 -16.72
C GLN A 112 3.32 3.33 -17.28
N LYS A 113 3.00 4.36 -16.51
CA LYS A 113 3.36 5.76 -16.83
C LYS A 113 3.92 6.42 -15.58
N GLN A 114 4.81 7.38 -15.77
CA GLN A 114 5.25 8.24 -14.67
C GLN A 114 4.27 9.41 -14.51
N PHE A 115 3.99 9.77 -13.27
CA PHE A 115 3.12 10.90 -12.96
C PHE A 115 3.76 11.81 -11.92
N SER A 116 3.44 13.09 -12.00
CA SER A 116 3.81 14.08 -10.99
C SER A 116 2.95 13.92 -9.74
N THR A 117 3.54 13.76 -8.58
CA THR A 117 2.81 13.66 -7.30
C THR A 117 2.14 14.96 -6.88
N SER A 118 2.58 16.09 -7.43
CA SER A 118 2.01 17.41 -7.14
C SER A 118 0.80 17.75 -8.01
N THR A 119 0.78 17.30 -9.27
CA THR A 119 -0.28 17.64 -10.22
C THR A 119 -1.13 16.46 -10.66
N GLY A 120 -0.66 15.21 -10.48
CA GLY A 120 -1.29 14.02 -11.02
C GLY A 120 -1.08 13.81 -12.52
N ALA A 121 -0.50 14.78 -13.23
CA ALA A 121 -0.29 14.71 -14.68
C ALA A 121 0.76 13.66 -15.05
N ILE A 122 0.60 13.03 -16.22
CA ILE A 122 1.60 12.14 -16.80
C ILE A 122 2.84 12.95 -17.17
N VAL A 123 4.01 12.44 -16.82
CA VAL A 123 5.30 13.07 -17.11
C VAL A 123 6.22 12.07 -17.81
N SER A 124 7.14 12.58 -18.63
CA SER A 124 8.11 11.74 -19.35
C SER A 124 9.30 11.30 -18.50
N GLY A 125 9.46 11.84 -17.28
CA GLY A 125 10.52 11.49 -16.35
C GLY A 125 10.44 12.26 -15.05
N GLY A 126 11.10 11.75 -13.99
CA GLY A 126 11.17 12.42 -12.69
C GLY A 126 9.92 12.31 -11.81
N GLY A 127 8.92 11.52 -12.23
CA GLY A 127 7.70 11.24 -11.46
C GLY A 127 7.72 9.90 -10.76
N GLU A 128 6.62 9.59 -10.06
CA GLU A 128 6.36 8.25 -9.55
C GLU A 128 5.67 7.36 -10.59
N THR A 129 5.86 6.04 -10.50
CA THR A 129 5.24 5.11 -11.42
C THR A 129 3.79 4.85 -11.04
N GLY A 130 2.88 5.15 -11.92
CA GLY A 130 1.46 4.80 -11.87
C GLY A 130 1.12 3.67 -12.82
N TYR A 131 0.01 3.00 -12.57
CA TYR A 131 -0.52 1.89 -13.35
C TYR A 131 -1.93 2.24 -13.83
N TYR A 132 -2.12 2.23 -15.14
CA TYR A 132 -3.32 2.72 -15.79
C TYR A 132 -3.82 1.69 -16.81
N THR A 133 -5.09 1.75 -17.16
CA THR A 133 -5.57 1.17 -18.43
C THR A 133 -5.47 2.24 -19.52
N GLU A 134 -5.34 1.84 -20.77
CA GLU A 134 -5.25 2.80 -21.89
C GLU A 134 -6.45 3.75 -21.94
N ASP A 135 -7.64 3.24 -21.58
CA ASP A 135 -8.88 4.03 -21.57
C ASP A 135 -8.99 4.99 -20.36
N ASN A 136 -8.07 4.89 -19.38
CA ASN A 136 -8.14 5.66 -18.14
C ASN A 136 -6.79 6.31 -17.79
N LEU A 137 -6.07 6.72 -18.81
CA LEU A 137 -4.90 7.57 -18.63
C LEU A 137 -5.36 8.98 -18.20
N PRO A 138 -4.71 9.58 -17.19
CA PRO A 138 -4.92 10.99 -16.88
C PRO A 138 -4.63 11.82 -18.14
N ASP A 139 -5.55 12.68 -18.48
CA ASP A 139 -5.38 13.61 -19.59
C ASP A 139 -4.29 14.64 -19.27
N ASP A 140 -3.48 15.02 -20.24
CA ASP A 140 -2.42 16.05 -20.08
C ASP A 140 -3.00 17.42 -19.69
N SER A 141 -4.33 17.61 -19.83
CA SER A 141 -5.05 18.83 -19.42
C SER A 141 -5.10 19.04 -17.89
N TYR A 142 -4.79 18.05 -17.06
CA TYR A 142 -4.69 18.25 -15.60
C TYR A 142 -3.50 19.13 -15.18
N SER A 143 -2.61 19.48 -16.09
CA SER A 143 -1.56 20.48 -15.85
C SER A 143 -2.10 21.90 -15.58
N THR A 144 -3.40 22.12 -15.81
CA THR A 144 -4.05 23.42 -15.61
C THR A 144 -4.76 23.59 -14.27
N LEU A 145 -4.76 22.57 -13.37
CA LEU A 145 -5.28 22.72 -12.01
C LEU A 145 -4.38 23.57 -11.09
N THR A 146 -3.36 24.22 -11.62
CA THR A 146 -2.61 25.26 -10.93
C THR A 146 -3.15 26.66 -11.20
N ASP A 147 -4.43 26.78 -11.62
CA ASP A 147 -5.09 28.09 -11.63
C ASP A 147 -5.42 28.49 -10.16
N PRO A 148 -4.68 29.43 -9.57
CA PRO A 148 -4.94 29.89 -8.21
C PRO A 148 -6.31 30.55 -8.05
N SER A 149 -7.07 30.78 -9.14
CA SER A 149 -8.42 31.35 -9.10
C SER A 149 -9.49 30.31 -8.74
N VAL A 150 -9.20 29.00 -8.77
CA VAL A 150 -10.18 27.95 -8.44
C VAL A 150 -10.17 27.56 -6.95
N ASN A 151 -9.23 28.07 -6.17
CA ASN A 151 -9.09 27.72 -4.75
C ASN A 151 -9.70 28.75 -3.79
N THR A 152 -10.78 29.42 -4.20
CA THR A 152 -11.62 30.20 -3.29
C THR A 152 -12.86 29.40 -2.89
N LEU A 153 -12.69 28.36 -2.09
CA LEU A 153 -13.73 27.98 -1.15
C LEU A 153 -13.79 29.10 -0.12
N ASP A 154 -14.74 30.00 -0.29
CA ASP A 154 -15.08 31.02 0.69
C ASP A 154 -15.55 30.33 1.99
N PRO A 155 -14.81 30.42 3.12
CA PRO A 155 -15.21 29.80 4.37
C PRO A 155 -16.35 30.55 5.08
N ALA A 156 -16.98 31.53 4.44
CA ALA A 156 -17.98 32.41 5.03
C ALA A 156 -19.41 32.24 4.48
N ALA A 157 -19.70 31.17 3.73
CA ALA A 157 -21.06 30.87 3.25
C ALA A 157 -21.62 29.65 3.99
N GLY A 158 -22.12 29.85 5.23
CA GLY A 158 -22.81 28.81 5.99
C GLY A 158 -23.19 29.29 7.37
#